data_6ec3ae9c87ef89c6677e6960e88b4a60
#
_entry.id   6ec3ae9c87ef89c6677e6960e88b4a60
#
_cell.length_a   1.000
_cell.length_b   1.000
_cell.length_c   1.000
_cell.angle_alpha   90.00
_cell.angle_beta   90.00
_cell.angle_gamma   90.00
#
_symmetry.space_group_name_H-M   'P 1'
#
loop_
_entity.id
_entity.type
_entity.pdbx_description
1 polymer ?
#
loop_
_entity_poly.entity_id
_entity_poly.type
_entity_poly.pdbx_seq_one_letter_code
_entity_poly.pdbx_strand_id
1 'polypeptide(L)' 'MENIVSAAKTDVFRVRINPEIKQELESVYAKNGLTLTDAINVFFQQSLNAGGFPFAVTEDNAEI' A
#
# COMPACT_ATOMS: atom_id res chain seq x y z
N MET A 1 -9.20 16.21 2.78
CA MET A 1 -9.60 14.96 3.44
C MET A 1 -8.49 14.49 4.34
N GLU A 2 -8.86 14.10 5.53
CA GLU A 2 -7.89 13.66 6.52
C GLU A 2 -7.30 12.30 6.13
N ASN A 3 -5.99 12.17 6.31
CA ASN A 3 -5.30 10.90 6.07
C ASN A 3 -5.60 9.96 7.24
N ILE A 4 -6.31 8.88 6.96
CA ILE A 4 -6.74 7.92 7.98
C ILE A 4 -5.55 7.29 8.69
N VAL A 5 -4.49 6.98 7.95
CA VAL A 5 -3.30 6.37 8.54
C VAL A 5 -2.60 7.33 9.49
N SER A 6 -2.57 8.62 9.15
CA SER A 6 -1.99 9.63 10.02
C SER A 6 -2.86 9.91 11.24
N ALA A 7 -4.18 9.86 11.07
CA ALA A 7 -5.11 10.13 12.16
C ALA A 7 -5.10 9.02 13.21
N ALA A 8 -4.91 7.78 12.79
CA ALA A 8 -4.97 6.62 13.67
C ALA A 8 -3.61 6.27 14.25
N LYS A 9 -3.04 7.19 15.02
CA LYS A 9 -1.70 6.99 15.58
C LYS A 9 -1.65 6.00 16.74
N THR A 10 -2.79 5.49 17.16
CA THR A 10 -2.89 4.54 18.26
C THR A 10 -2.65 3.11 17.83
N ASP A 11 -2.70 2.83 16.52
CA ASP A 11 -2.54 1.49 16.01
C ASP A 11 -1.31 1.35 15.12
N VAL A 12 -0.74 0.16 15.16
CA VAL A 12 0.41 -0.19 14.33
C VAL A 12 0.08 -1.45 13.54
N PHE A 13 0.31 -1.40 12.24
CA PHE A 13 0.16 -2.54 11.37
C PHE A 13 1.54 -2.93 10.82
N ARG A 14 1.95 -4.17 11.04
CA ARG A 14 3.26 -4.66 10.62
C ARG A 14 3.10 -5.76 9.60
N VAL A 15 3.94 -5.71 8.57
CA VAL A 15 3.93 -6.69 7.50
C VAL A 15 5.36 -7.16 7.26
N ARG A 16 5.52 -8.47 7.13
CA ARG A 16 6.80 -9.03 6.70
C ARG A 16 6.85 -9.00 5.19
N ILE A 17 7.98 -8.59 4.67
CA ILE A 17 8.17 -8.49 3.23
C ILE A 17 9.56 -9.01 2.87
N ASN A 18 9.65 -9.67 1.72
CA ASN A 18 10.92 -10.12 1.18
C ASN A 18 11.77 -8.89 0.86
N PRO A 19 13.03 -8.83 1.32
CA PRO A 19 13.88 -7.66 1.10
C PRO A 19 14.08 -7.28 -0.37
N GLU A 20 14.18 -8.28 -1.25
CA GLU A 20 14.36 -8.02 -2.68
C GLU A 20 13.11 -7.39 -3.28
N ILE A 21 11.94 -7.88 -2.89
CA ILE A 21 10.66 -7.31 -3.33
C ILE A 21 10.50 -5.90 -2.80
N LYS A 22 10.89 -5.67 -1.55
CA LYS A 22 10.83 -4.34 -0.96
C LYS A 22 11.65 -3.35 -1.76
N GLN A 23 12.88 -3.72 -2.13
CA GLN A 23 13.75 -2.87 -2.93
C GLN A 23 13.17 -2.59 -4.31
N GLU A 24 12.60 -3.60 -4.95
CA GLU A 24 11.96 -3.43 -6.24
C GLU A 24 10.77 -2.48 -6.16
N LEU A 25 9.95 -2.63 -5.13
CA LEU A 25 8.80 -1.76 -4.92
C LEU A 25 9.24 -0.31 -4.66
N GLU A 26 10.26 -0.12 -3.84
CA GLU A 26 10.78 1.21 -3.58
C GLU A 26 11.27 1.86 -4.87
N SER A 27 11.92 1.10 -5.73
CA SER A 27 12.38 1.59 -7.02
C SER A 27 11.23 1.96 -7.95
N VAL A 28 10.23 1.09 -8.02
CA VAL A 28 9.05 1.33 -8.86
C VAL A 28 8.28 2.56 -8.39
N TYR A 29 8.04 2.68 -7.09
CA TYR A 29 7.29 3.80 -6.56
C TYR A 29 8.05 5.12 -6.66
N ALA A 30 9.38 5.06 -6.55
CA ALA A 30 10.21 6.25 -6.71
C ALA A 30 10.04 6.89 -8.08
N LYS A 31 9.72 6.12 -9.11
CA LYS A 31 9.43 6.65 -10.45
C LYS A 31 8.22 7.56 -10.46
N ASN A 32 7.34 7.41 -9.48
CA ASN A 32 6.15 8.25 -9.32
C ASN A 32 6.31 9.24 -8.16
N GLY A 33 7.51 9.38 -7.64
CA GLY A 33 7.77 10.29 -6.53
C GLY A 33 7.21 9.82 -5.19
N LEU A 34 6.99 8.52 -5.04
CA LEU A 34 6.40 7.96 -3.83
C LEU A 34 7.41 7.12 -3.07
N THR A 35 7.34 7.16 -1.75
CA THR A 35 7.99 6.19 -0.89
C THR A 35 7.10 4.96 -0.77
N LEU A 36 7.64 3.88 -0.20
CA LEU A 36 6.84 2.68 0.06
C LEU A 36 5.66 3.01 0.98
N THR A 37 5.90 3.79 2.02
CA THR A 37 4.85 4.19 2.95
C THR A 37 3.76 5.02 2.24
N ASP A 38 4.17 5.95 1.38
CA ASP A 38 3.22 6.75 0.61
C ASP A 38 2.35 5.86 -0.27
N ALA A 39 2.95 4.89 -0.94
CA ALA A 39 2.22 3.99 -1.83
C ALA A 39 1.20 3.16 -1.05
N ILE A 40 1.58 2.68 0.12
CA ILE A 40 0.68 1.92 0.99
C ILE A 40 -0.49 2.81 1.45
N ASN A 41 -0.22 4.04 1.81
CA ASN A 41 -1.27 4.97 2.23
C ASN A 41 -2.25 5.26 1.10
N VAL A 42 -1.74 5.42 -0.12
CA VAL A 42 -2.58 5.60 -1.31
C VAL A 42 -3.48 4.38 -1.52
N PHE A 43 -2.90 3.19 -1.38
CA PHE A 43 -3.67 1.95 -1.53
C PHE A 43 -4.80 1.88 -0.50
N PHE A 44 -4.51 2.20 0.74
CA PHE A 44 -5.52 2.22 1.79
C PHE A 44 -6.64 3.20 1.47
N GLN A 45 -6.28 4.39 1.03
CA GLN A 45 -7.26 5.41 0.70
C GLN A 45 -8.15 4.98 -0.47
N GLN A 46 -7.54 4.38 -1.50
CA GLN A 46 -8.29 3.88 -2.64
C GLN A 46 -9.24 2.76 -2.26
N SER A 47 -8.81 1.90 -1.35
CA SER A 47 -9.66 0.82 -0.86
C SER A 47 -10.88 1.36 -0.12
N LEU A 48 -10.70 2.41 0.68
CA LEU A 48 -11.81 3.06 1.38
C LEU A 48 -12.76 3.74 0.40
N ASN A 49 -12.20 4.42 -0.59
CA ASN A 49 -13.02 5.09 -1.61
C ASN A 49 -13.83 4.10 -2.43
N ALA A 50 -13.27 2.95 -2.73
CA ALA A 50 -13.95 1.91 -3.48
C ALA A 50 -14.94 1.11 -2.64
N GLY A 51 -14.82 1.18 -1.31
CA GLY A 51 -15.61 0.36 -0.41
C GLY A 51 -15.23 -1.11 -0.47
N GLY A 52 -13.99 -1.40 -0.87
CA GLY A 52 -13.48 -2.74 -1.04
C GLY A 52 -12.14 -2.69 -1.75
N PHE A 53 -11.71 -3.80 -2.30
CA PHE A 53 -10.45 -3.84 -3.03
C PHE A 53 -10.54 -2.98 -4.28
N PRO A 54 -9.55 -2.12 -4.57
CA PRO A 54 -9.65 -1.16 -5.68
C PRO A 54 -9.46 -1.76 -7.06
N PHE A 55 -9.15 -3.05 -7.14
CA PHE A 55 -9.05 -3.76 -8.41
C PHE A 55 -9.42 -5.22 -8.20
N ALA A 56 -9.66 -5.95 -9.30
CA ALA A 56 -10.06 -7.35 -9.23
C ALA A 56 -8.91 -8.21 -8.68
N VAL A 57 -9.24 -9.11 -7.76
CA VAL A 57 -8.27 -10.08 -7.23
C VAL A 57 -8.37 -11.33 -8.10
N THR A 58 -7.26 -11.70 -8.73
CA THR A 58 -7.16 -12.88 -9.59
C THR A 58 -6.10 -13.81 -9.02
N GLU A 59 -6.01 -15.02 -9.57
CA GLU A 59 -4.94 -15.94 -9.19
C GLU A 59 -3.57 -15.30 -9.37
N ASP A 60 -3.39 -14.57 -10.45
CA ASP A 60 -2.09 -13.97 -10.78
C ASP A 60 -1.66 -12.92 -9.75
N ASN A 61 -2.58 -12.08 -9.30
CA ASN A 61 -2.22 -11.00 -8.36
C ASN A 61 -2.45 -11.35 -6.90
N ALA A 62 -3.13 -12.44 -6.61
CA ALA A 62 -3.32 -12.89 -5.23
C ALA A 62 -2.19 -13.79 -4.75
N GLU A 63 -1.41 -14.33 -5.67
CA GLU A 63 -0.27 -15.19 -5.38
C GLU A 63 0.94 -14.35 -5.04
N ILE A 64 1.40 -14.47 -3.82
CA ILE A 64 2.48 -13.60 -3.33
C ILE A 64 3.68 -14.42 -2.91
#